data_c84d22461a85d51599c0742bb6a906b5
#
_entry.id   c84d22461a85d51599c0742bb6a906b5
#
_cell.length_a   1.000
_cell.length_b   1.000
_cell.length_c   1.000
_cell.angle_alpha   90.00
_cell.angle_beta   90.00
_cell.angle_gamma   90.00
#
_symmetry.space_group_name_H-M   'P 1'
#
loop_
_entity.id
_entity.type
_entity.pdbx_description
1 polymer ?
#
loop_
_entity_poly.entity_id
_entity_poly.type
_entity_poly.pdbx_seq_one_letter_code
_entity_poly.pdbx_strand_id
1 'polypeptide(L)'
;MTVLSRIVGSCRRRSPWLFHMNSGSCNGCDIELIASLTPRYDAEQLGVRLQGSPRHADILCVTGPVTHTSVQAVKTVYGQVCEPKAVVAIGSCPASTNAFIDSRVIVGPLDRQIPVDVFVPGCPPRPDAIIQGIVAAAGILAKRGKSSDAERKTKP
;
A
#
# COMPACT_ATOMS: atom_id res chain seq x y z
N MET A 1 18.65 18.72 -10.14
CA MET A 1 17.35 18.50 -9.42
C MET A 1 16.57 19.78 -9.48
N THR A 2 15.44 19.77 -10.18
CA THR A 2 14.55 20.96 -10.25
C THR A 2 13.91 21.17 -8.88
N VAL A 3 13.77 22.42 -8.45
CA VAL A 3 13.10 22.81 -7.20
C VAL A 3 11.72 22.16 -7.08
N LEU A 4 11.01 22.06 -8.21
CA LEU A 4 9.69 21.45 -8.32
C LEU A 4 9.67 19.97 -7.88
N SER A 5 10.66 19.15 -8.26
CA SER A 5 10.71 17.72 -7.88
C SER A 5 10.94 17.54 -6.38
N ARG A 6 11.70 18.42 -5.75
CA ARG A 6 11.88 18.43 -4.28
C ARG A 6 10.57 18.78 -3.57
N ILE A 7 9.85 19.77 -4.09
CA ILE A 7 8.57 20.18 -3.51
C ILE A 7 7.55 19.03 -3.61
N VAL A 8 7.37 18.46 -4.81
CA VAL A 8 6.44 17.32 -5.03
C VAL A 8 6.78 16.13 -4.14
N GLY A 9 8.05 15.73 -4.04
CA GLY A 9 8.47 14.63 -3.17
C GLY A 9 8.24 14.93 -1.67
N SER A 10 8.38 16.18 -1.26
CA SER A 10 8.08 16.63 0.11
C SER A 10 6.58 16.60 0.40
N CYS A 11 5.75 17.04 -0.55
CA CYS A 11 4.29 17.01 -0.44
C CYS A 11 3.75 15.59 -0.33
N ARG A 12 4.19 14.66 -1.19
CA ARG A 12 3.80 13.24 -1.14
C ARG A 12 4.18 12.56 0.17
N ARG A 13 5.32 12.92 0.75
CA ARG A 13 5.71 12.40 2.06
C ARG A 13 4.83 12.93 3.19
N ARG A 14 4.38 14.19 3.10
CA ARG A 14 3.56 14.84 4.13
C ARG A 14 2.08 14.53 4.01
N SER A 15 1.62 14.13 2.82
CA SER A 15 0.22 13.81 2.55
C SER A 15 0.15 12.64 1.58
N PRO A 16 0.46 11.40 2.03
CA PRO A 16 0.34 10.22 1.19
C PRO A 16 -1.13 9.84 1.01
N TRP A 17 -1.53 9.62 -0.23
CA TRP A 17 -2.87 9.17 -0.56
C TRP A 17 -2.90 7.66 -0.69
N LEU A 18 -3.82 7.03 0.03
CA LEU A 18 -3.97 5.58 0.09
C LEU A 18 -5.08 5.11 -0.83
N PHE A 19 -4.88 3.97 -1.47
CA PHE A 19 -5.96 3.17 -2.04
C PHE A 19 -5.98 1.82 -1.35
N HIS A 20 -7.14 1.42 -0.82
CA HIS A 20 -7.34 0.12 -0.20
C HIS A 20 -7.92 -0.87 -1.19
N MET A 21 -7.36 -2.08 -1.22
CA MET A 21 -7.84 -3.19 -2.01
C MET A 21 -7.94 -4.45 -1.17
N ASN A 22 -9.12 -5.04 -1.11
CA ASN A 22 -9.36 -6.37 -0.55
C ASN A 22 -9.13 -7.43 -1.63
N SER A 23 -8.16 -8.34 -1.41
CA SER A 23 -7.84 -9.43 -2.34
C SER A 23 -8.45 -10.78 -1.97
N GLY A 24 -9.18 -10.85 -0.85
CA GLY A 24 -9.79 -12.06 -0.31
C GLY A 24 -9.80 -12.06 1.22
N SER A 25 -9.79 -10.88 1.83
CA SER A 25 -9.76 -10.68 3.27
C SER A 25 -11.06 -11.12 3.94
N CYS A 26 -10.96 -11.57 5.19
CA CYS A 26 -12.10 -11.82 6.08
C CYS A 26 -12.68 -10.53 6.71
N ASN A 27 -12.32 -9.36 6.21
CA ASN A 27 -12.64 -8.01 6.70
C ASN A 27 -11.96 -7.60 8.03
N GLY A 28 -11.27 -8.45 8.74
CA GLY A 28 -10.61 -8.07 9.99
C GLY A 28 -9.58 -6.96 9.77
N CYS A 29 -8.68 -7.13 8.81
CA CYS A 29 -7.67 -6.12 8.45
C CYS A 29 -8.29 -4.86 7.86
N ASP A 30 -9.42 -4.98 7.14
CA ASP A 30 -10.14 -3.86 6.53
C ASP A 30 -10.73 -2.95 7.61
N ILE A 31 -11.36 -3.56 8.62
CA ILE A 31 -11.93 -2.83 9.78
C ILE A 31 -10.83 -2.11 10.54
N GLU A 32 -9.68 -2.74 10.80
CA GLU A 32 -8.56 -2.13 11.50
C GLU A 32 -7.90 -1.01 10.68
N LEU A 33 -7.83 -1.16 9.35
CA LEU A 33 -7.39 -0.09 8.47
C LEU A 33 -8.32 1.12 8.54
N ILE A 34 -9.64 0.91 8.47
CA ILE A 34 -10.61 2.00 8.62
C ILE A 34 -10.56 2.58 10.03
N ALA A 35 -10.41 1.76 11.06
CA ALA A 35 -10.25 2.23 12.44
C ALA A 35 -9.04 3.16 12.60
N SER A 36 -7.94 2.91 11.87
CA SER A 36 -6.75 3.76 11.89
C SER A 36 -7.01 5.19 11.40
N LEU A 37 -8.04 5.39 10.56
CA LEU A 37 -8.47 6.69 10.05
C LEU A 37 -9.51 7.38 10.93
N THR A 38 -10.06 6.67 11.94
CA THR A 38 -11.04 7.26 12.86
C THR A 38 -10.38 8.24 13.85
N PRO A 39 -11.14 9.15 14.47
CA PRO A 39 -10.61 10.14 15.42
C PRO A 39 -9.82 9.58 16.60
N ARG A 40 -9.99 8.29 16.93
CA ARG A 40 -9.26 7.63 18.01
C ARG A 40 -7.77 7.46 17.70
N TYR A 41 -7.45 7.13 16.45
CA TYR A 41 -6.08 6.88 15.99
C TYR A 41 -5.56 7.98 15.07
N ASP A 42 -6.49 8.63 14.36
CA ASP A 42 -6.32 9.86 13.59
C ASP A 42 -5.06 9.85 12.68
N ALA A 43 -4.96 8.83 11.83
CA ALA A 43 -3.90 8.78 10.83
C ALA A 43 -3.94 9.99 9.86
N GLU A 44 -5.09 10.67 9.75
CA GLU A 44 -5.25 11.86 8.90
C GLU A 44 -4.41 13.05 9.40
N GLN A 45 -4.11 13.15 10.70
CA GLN A 45 -3.17 14.16 11.23
C GLN A 45 -1.75 14.01 10.65
N LEU A 46 -1.40 12.82 10.17
CA LEU A 46 -0.14 12.57 9.46
C LEU A 46 -0.24 12.90 7.96
N GLY A 47 -1.35 13.48 7.52
CA GLY A 47 -1.63 13.82 6.13
C GLY A 47 -2.12 12.63 5.28
N VAL A 48 -2.36 11.48 5.90
CA VAL A 48 -2.86 10.28 5.21
C VAL A 48 -4.29 10.48 4.75
N ARG A 49 -4.61 10.10 3.52
CA ARG A 49 -5.97 10.22 2.98
C ARG A 49 -6.37 9.01 2.16
N LEU A 50 -7.54 8.44 2.46
CA LEU A 50 -8.08 7.34 1.67
C LEU A 50 -8.75 7.87 0.40
N GLN A 51 -8.43 7.26 -0.73
CA GLN A 51 -8.97 7.62 -2.04
C GLN A 51 -9.77 6.46 -2.64
N GLY A 52 -10.83 6.79 -3.34
CA GLY A 52 -11.69 5.81 -4.03
C GLY A 52 -11.17 5.37 -5.41
N SER A 53 -10.03 5.92 -5.87
CA SER A 53 -9.45 5.57 -7.17
C SER A 53 -7.94 5.28 -7.05
N PRO A 54 -7.46 4.17 -7.63
CA PRO A 54 -6.03 3.83 -7.59
C PRO A 54 -5.16 4.84 -8.34
N ARG A 55 -5.72 5.56 -9.33
CA ARG A 55 -4.98 6.56 -10.12
C ARG A 55 -4.60 7.81 -9.33
N HIS A 56 -5.25 8.05 -8.20
CA HIS A 56 -4.96 9.17 -7.31
C HIS A 56 -4.14 8.76 -6.09
N ALA A 57 -3.87 7.46 -5.93
CA ALA A 57 -3.14 6.96 -4.78
C ALA A 57 -1.63 6.93 -5.02
N ASP A 58 -0.89 7.16 -3.95
CA ASP A 58 0.57 6.99 -3.87
C ASP A 58 0.92 5.65 -3.21
N ILE A 59 0.06 5.16 -2.31
CA ILE A 59 0.26 3.92 -1.56
C ILE A 59 -0.92 2.98 -1.81
N LEU A 60 -0.62 1.76 -2.26
CA LEU A 60 -1.58 0.68 -2.40
C LEU A 60 -1.55 -0.19 -1.13
N CYS A 61 -2.63 -0.17 -0.36
CA CYS A 61 -2.83 -1.04 0.80
C CYS A 61 -3.63 -2.27 0.39
N VAL A 62 -3.05 -3.45 0.51
CA VAL A 62 -3.71 -4.72 0.15
C VAL A 62 -3.93 -5.56 1.39
N THR A 63 -5.17 -6.05 1.55
CA THR A 63 -5.60 -6.93 2.63
C THR A 63 -6.02 -8.30 2.09
N GLY A 64 -5.79 -9.35 2.88
CA GLY A 64 -6.17 -10.72 2.55
C GLY A 64 -5.21 -11.45 1.62
N PRO A 65 -5.35 -12.80 1.53
CA PRO A 65 -4.60 -13.61 0.59
C PRO A 65 -5.09 -13.37 -0.83
N VAL A 66 -4.24 -13.57 -1.82
CA VAL A 66 -4.63 -13.40 -3.23
C VAL A 66 -5.40 -14.65 -3.69
N THR A 67 -6.65 -14.46 -4.09
CA THR A 67 -7.48 -15.53 -4.64
C THR A 67 -7.37 -15.61 -6.17
N HIS A 68 -7.76 -16.74 -6.76
CA HIS A 68 -7.84 -16.90 -8.22
C HIS A 68 -8.75 -15.85 -8.87
N THR A 69 -9.81 -15.45 -8.18
CA THR A 69 -10.76 -14.44 -8.66
C THR A 69 -10.18 -13.03 -8.62
N SER A 70 -9.40 -12.71 -7.58
CA SER A 70 -8.87 -11.36 -7.36
C SER A 70 -7.52 -11.08 -8.01
N VAL A 71 -6.76 -12.10 -8.41
CA VAL A 71 -5.39 -11.94 -8.91
C VAL A 71 -5.27 -10.96 -10.08
N GLN A 72 -6.20 -11.03 -11.03
CA GLN A 72 -6.21 -10.11 -12.17
C GLN A 72 -6.55 -8.68 -11.76
N ALA A 73 -7.50 -8.53 -10.84
CA ALA A 73 -7.85 -7.22 -10.28
C ALA A 73 -6.67 -6.59 -9.54
N VAL A 74 -5.93 -7.39 -8.73
CA VAL A 74 -4.71 -6.94 -8.02
C VAL A 74 -3.67 -6.42 -9.00
N LYS A 75 -3.38 -7.16 -10.07
CA LYS A 75 -2.41 -6.75 -11.10
C LYS A 75 -2.87 -5.49 -11.86
N THR A 76 -4.16 -5.41 -12.20
CA THR A 76 -4.74 -4.26 -12.89
C THR A 76 -4.67 -3.01 -12.02
N VAL A 77 -5.09 -3.10 -10.75
CA VAL A 77 -5.03 -2.00 -9.79
C VAL A 77 -3.58 -1.54 -9.57
N TYR A 78 -2.64 -2.49 -9.37
CA TYR A 78 -1.23 -2.16 -9.25
C TYR A 78 -0.70 -1.39 -10.46
N GLY A 79 -1.11 -1.76 -11.69
CA GLY A 79 -0.75 -1.04 -12.90
C GLY A 79 -1.39 0.35 -13.04
N GLN A 80 -2.53 0.61 -12.37
CA GLN A 80 -3.23 1.89 -12.38
C GLN A 80 -2.68 2.91 -11.38
N VAL A 81 -2.04 2.45 -10.31
CA VAL A 81 -1.37 3.35 -9.35
C VAL A 81 -0.17 4.00 -10.03
N CYS A 82 -0.11 5.34 -9.97
CA CYS A 82 0.94 6.12 -10.63
C CYS A 82 2.31 5.98 -9.95
N GLU A 83 3.37 5.99 -10.74
CA GLU A 83 4.74 6.07 -10.21
C GLU A 83 5.10 7.50 -9.73
N PRO A 84 5.87 7.65 -8.65
CA PRO A 84 6.36 6.62 -7.75
C PRO A 84 5.27 6.10 -6.82
N LYS A 85 5.21 4.80 -6.59
CA LYS A 85 4.23 4.14 -5.73
C LYS A 85 4.90 3.26 -4.69
N ALA A 86 4.15 2.94 -3.62
CA ALA A 86 4.54 1.95 -2.64
C ALA A 86 3.38 0.98 -2.37
N VAL A 87 3.70 -0.26 -2.03
CA VAL A 87 2.72 -1.31 -1.73
C VAL A 87 2.89 -1.78 -0.29
N VAL A 88 1.79 -1.76 0.45
CA VAL A 88 1.71 -2.21 1.84
C VAL A 88 0.81 -3.44 1.92
N ALA A 89 1.35 -4.56 2.36
CA ALA A 89 0.61 -5.78 2.65
C ALA A 89 0.17 -5.75 4.12
N ILE A 90 -1.13 -5.65 4.37
CA ILE A 90 -1.69 -5.52 5.72
C ILE A 90 -2.24 -6.86 6.19
N GLY A 91 -1.65 -7.39 7.24
CA GLY A 91 -2.01 -8.67 7.85
C GLY A 91 -1.10 -9.82 7.44
N SER A 92 -1.24 -10.95 8.13
CA SER A 92 -0.45 -12.15 7.86
C SER A 92 -0.92 -12.88 6.59
N CYS A 93 -2.17 -12.70 6.17
CA CYS A 93 -2.72 -13.37 4.99
C CYS A 93 -2.04 -12.93 3.68
N PRO A 94 -1.86 -11.64 3.36
CA PRO A 94 -1.15 -11.26 2.15
C PRO A 94 0.36 -11.56 2.22
N ALA A 95 0.94 -11.69 3.42
CA ALA A 95 2.35 -12.01 3.60
C ALA A 95 2.67 -13.50 3.40
N SER A 96 1.85 -14.40 3.96
CA SER A 96 2.16 -15.84 4.02
C SER A 96 0.95 -16.76 3.80
N THR A 97 -0.18 -16.21 3.34
CA THR A 97 -1.48 -16.90 3.26
C THR A 97 -2.05 -17.39 4.60
N ASN A 98 -1.25 -17.42 5.67
CA ASN A 98 -1.61 -17.77 7.03
C ASN A 98 -2.42 -19.09 7.09
N ALA A 99 -3.60 -19.10 7.70
CA ALA A 99 -4.46 -20.28 7.86
C ALA A 99 -5.01 -20.85 6.53
N PHE A 100 -4.83 -20.14 5.41
CA PHE A 100 -5.37 -20.53 4.09
C PHE A 100 -4.33 -21.16 3.16
N ILE A 101 -3.18 -21.58 3.68
CA ILE A 101 -2.04 -22.06 2.88
C ILE A 101 -2.39 -23.25 1.97
N ASP A 102 -3.28 -24.13 2.42
CA ASP A 102 -3.70 -25.35 1.70
C ASP A 102 -4.99 -25.15 0.89
N SER A 103 -5.50 -23.93 0.81
CA SER A 103 -6.76 -23.65 0.11
C SER A 103 -6.55 -23.63 -1.40
N ARG A 104 -7.37 -24.41 -2.13
CA ARG A 104 -7.38 -24.43 -3.60
C ARG A 104 -7.83 -23.11 -4.24
N VAL A 105 -8.46 -22.23 -3.48
CA VAL A 105 -8.96 -20.91 -3.96
C VAL A 105 -7.86 -19.86 -3.92
N ILE A 106 -6.82 -20.07 -3.13
CA ILE A 106 -5.73 -19.11 -2.92
C ILE A 106 -4.59 -19.37 -3.92
N VAL A 107 -4.17 -18.32 -4.62
CA VAL A 107 -3.03 -18.37 -5.55
C VAL A 107 -1.71 -18.32 -4.78
N GLY A 108 -1.70 -17.68 -3.60
CA GLY A 108 -0.52 -17.54 -2.78
C GLY A 108 -0.40 -16.15 -2.13
N PRO A 109 0.76 -15.86 -1.55
CA PRO A 109 1.04 -14.57 -0.95
C PRO A 109 1.17 -13.47 -2.01
N LEU A 110 0.99 -12.22 -1.56
CA LEU A 110 0.91 -11.04 -2.43
C LEU A 110 2.22 -10.76 -3.18
N ASP A 111 3.37 -10.99 -2.53
CA ASP A 111 4.71 -10.74 -3.07
C ASP A 111 5.04 -11.59 -4.30
N ARG A 112 4.36 -12.73 -4.48
CA ARG A 112 4.46 -13.55 -5.70
C ARG A 112 3.68 -12.96 -6.88
N GLN A 113 2.78 -12.01 -6.65
CA GLN A 113 1.92 -11.45 -7.68
C GLN A 113 2.33 -10.04 -8.09
N ILE A 114 2.70 -9.21 -7.11
CA ILE A 114 3.16 -7.83 -7.28
C ILE A 114 4.30 -7.53 -6.27
N PRO A 115 5.20 -6.60 -6.58
CA PRO A 115 6.22 -6.17 -5.62
C PRO A 115 5.58 -5.54 -4.38
N VAL A 116 6.00 -6.00 -3.19
CA VAL A 116 5.56 -5.49 -1.90
C VAL A 116 6.72 -4.78 -1.21
N ASP A 117 6.47 -3.59 -0.69
CA ASP A 117 7.49 -2.76 -0.05
C ASP A 117 7.49 -2.87 1.46
N VAL A 118 6.31 -2.99 2.05
CA VAL A 118 6.12 -3.05 3.50
C VAL A 118 5.14 -4.15 3.85
N PHE A 119 5.50 -4.97 4.83
CA PHE A 119 4.62 -5.95 5.43
C PHE A 119 4.24 -5.51 6.84
N VAL A 120 2.95 -5.52 7.15
CA VAL A 120 2.40 -5.24 8.48
C VAL A 120 1.82 -6.54 9.03
N PRO A 121 2.57 -7.29 9.85
CA PRO A 121 2.11 -8.59 10.36
C PRO A 121 1.01 -8.43 11.41
N GLY A 122 0.12 -9.39 11.47
CA GLY A 122 -0.99 -9.46 12.44
C GLY A 122 -2.23 -10.13 11.82
N CYS A 123 -3.15 -10.58 12.66
CA CYS A 123 -4.39 -11.23 12.20
C CYS A 123 -5.58 -10.86 13.12
N PRO A 124 -6.12 -9.64 13.00
CA PRO A 124 -5.61 -8.47 12.27
C PRO A 124 -4.46 -7.75 13.00
N PRO A 125 -3.65 -6.94 12.30
CA PRO A 125 -2.73 -6.03 12.96
C PRO A 125 -3.49 -4.88 13.62
N ARG A 126 -2.95 -4.34 14.72
CA ARG A 126 -3.55 -3.17 15.38
C ARG A 126 -3.43 -1.91 14.52
N PRO A 127 -4.34 -0.93 14.67
CA PRO A 127 -4.29 0.32 13.91
C PRO A 127 -2.95 1.06 14.03
N ASP A 128 -2.32 1.04 15.20
CA ASP A 128 -1.00 1.66 15.42
C ASP A 128 0.08 1.03 14.51
N ALA A 129 0.07 -0.30 14.35
CA ALA A 129 1.00 -1.01 13.48
C ALA A 129 0.74 -0.69 11.99
N ILE A 130 -0.54 -0.55 11.61
CA ILE A 130 -0.93 -0.15 10.26
C ILE A 130 -0.42 1.26 9.95
N ILE A 131 -0.60 2.21 10.87
CA ILE A 131 -0.09 3.58 10.74
C ILE A 131 1.42 3.58 10.57
N GLN A 132 2.16 2.82 11.38
CA GLN A 132 3.61 2.69 11.24
C GLN A 132 4.02 2.14 9.86
N GLY A 133 3.29 1.14 9.35
CA GLY A 133 3.48 0.59 8.01
C GLY A 133 3.28 1.63 6.91
N ILE A 134 2.23 2.45 7.02
CA ILE A 134 1.94 3.54 6.08
C ILE A 134 3.05 4.61 6.13
N VAL A 135 3.51 4.99 7.31
CA VAL A 135 4.61 5.95 7.48
C VAL A 135 5.91 5.42 6.88
N ALA A 136 6.20 4.13 7.06
CA ALA A 136 7.36 3.49 6.44
C ALA A 136 7.26 3.52 4.90
N ALA A 137 6.08 3.22 4.34
CA ALA A 137 5.83 3.29 2.90
C ALA A 137 5.98 4.72 2.35
N ALA A 138 5.48 5.73 3.07
CA ALA A 138 5.68 7.14 2.72
C ALA A 138 7.17 7.53 2.68
N GLY A 139 7.97 6.96 3.58
CA GLY A 139 9.43 7.10 3.58
C GLY A 139 10.09 6.50 2.32
N ILE A 140 9.61 5.34 1.85
CA ILE A 140 10.07 4.69 0.61
C ILE A 140 9.70 5.54 -0.61
N LEU A 141 8.46 6.05 -0.67
CA LEU A 141 8.01 6.97 -1.73
C LEU A 141 8.92 8.19 -1.87
N ALA A 142 9.32 8.79 -0.74
CA ALA A 142 10.21 9.95 -0.75
C ALA A 142 11.60 9.62 -1.33
N LYS A 143 12.08 8.39 -1.16
CA LYS A 143 13.35 7.92 -1.75
C LYS A 143 13.20 7.63 -3.25
N ARG A 144 12.12 6.96 -3.66
CA ARG A 144 11.84 6.63 -5.07
C ARG A 144 11.59 7.87 -5.92
N GLY A 145 10.89 8.86 -5.40
CA GLY A 145 10.70 10.14 -6.09
C GLY A 145 12.00 10.85 -6.43
N LYS A 146 13.05 10.64 -5.63
CA LYS A 146 14.39 11.18 -5.92
C LYS A 146 15.13 10.42 -7.02
N SER A 147 14.95 9.10 -7.15
CA SER A 147 15.61 8.28 -8.16
C SER A 147 14.97 8.43 -9.54
N SER A 148 13.64 8.49 -9.64
CA SER A 148 12.93 8.68 -10.91
C SER A 148 13.24 10.03 -11.56
N ASP A 149 13.52 11.06 -10.76
CA ASP A 149 13.95 12.37 -11.26
C ASP A 149 15.41 12.35 -11.79
N ALA A 150 16.25 11.46 -11.29
CA ALA A 150 17.62 11.28 -11.79
C ALA A 150 17.62 10.58 -13.17
N GLU A 151 16.79 9.55 -13.36
CA GLU A 151 16.68 8.82 -14.64
C GLU A 151 16.05 9.66 -15.76
N ARG A 152 15.09 10.56 -15.44
CA ARG A 152 14.52 11.47 -16.43
C ARG A 152 15.51 12.48 -16.98
N LYS A 153 16.61 12.76 -16.26
CA LYS A 153 17.65 13.71 -16.68
C LYS A 153 18.71 13.11 -17.58
N THR A 154 18.81 11.78 -17.64
CA THR A 154 19.82 11.06 -18.45
C THR A 154 19.30 10.57 -19.80
N LYS A 155 18.01 10.84 -20.12
CA LYS A 155 17.48 10.51 -21.45
C LYS A 155 17.56 11.75 -22.34
N PRO A 156 18.37 11.71 -23.44
CA PRO A 156 18.52 12.78 -24.40
C PRO A 156 17.22 13.06 -25.15
#